data_34c273afa2dbc7195ba5808a6f5f0274
#
_entry.id   34c273afa2dbc7195ba5808a6f5f0274
#
_cell.length_a   1.000
_cell.length_b   1.000
_cell.length_c   1.000
_cell.angle_alpha   90.00
_cell.angle_beta   90.00
_cell.angle_gamma   90.00
#
_symmetry.space_group_name_H-M   'P 1'
#
loop_
_entity.id
_entity.type
_entity.pdbx_description
1 polymer ?
#
loop_
_entity_poly.entity_id
_entity_poly.type
_entity_poly.pdbx_seq_one_letter_code
_entity_poly.pdbx_strand_id
1 'polypeptide(L)'
;MDILSSQANLAGYKAVIEAFAFFEKAIPMMMTAAGTVPAAKVLVVGAGVAGLQAVATAKRMGAVVFATDVRMASKEQVESLGGKFLTVEGSENLETEGGYAKEASEDFKKKQEELLSETLKKIDIVICTALIPGKKAPVIISELSLIHI
;
A
#
# COMPACT_ATOMS: atom_id res chain seq x y z
N MET A 1 26.01 7.94 -2.32
CA MET A 1 24.99 7.27 -3.15
C MET A 1 24.23 6.29 -2.27
N ASP A 2 22.92 6.41 -2.19
CA ASP A 2 22.07 5.54 -1.35
C ASP A 2 21.64 4.30 -2.15
N ILE A 3 22.40 3.22 -1.96
CA ILE A 3 22.17 1.95 -2.65
C ILE A 3 20.86 1.30 -2.17
N LEU A 4 20.52 1.43 -0.90
CA LEU A 4 19.30 0.86 -0.34
C LEU A 4 18.05 1.49 -0.96
N SER A 5 18.00 2.81 -1.04
CA SER A 5 16.88 3.52 -1.69
C SER A 5 16.76 3.18 -3.17
N SER A 6 17.86 3.07 -3.88
CA SER A 6 17.88 2.67 -5.29
C SER A 6 17.29 1.28 -5.50
N GLN A 7 17.68 0.30 -4.70
CA GLN A 7 17.15 -1.06 -4.78
C GLN A 7 15.70 -1.14 -4.31
N ALA A 8 15.33 -0.42 -3.26
CA ALA A 8 13.94 -0.36 -2.78
C ALA A 8 13.00 0.23 -3.83
N ASN A 9 13.43 1.25 -4.55
CA ASN A 9 12.67 1.84 -5.66
C ASN A 9 12.39 0.80 -6.75
N LEU A 10 13.40 0.07 -7.20
CA LEU A 10 13.25 -1.00 -8.19
C LEU A 10 12.36 -2.14 -7.67
N ALA A 11 12.48 -2.49 -6.40
CA ALA A 11 11.64 -3.50 -5.78
C ALA A 11 10.15 -3.11 -5.81
N GLY A 12 9.83 -1.87 -5.48
CA GLY A 12 8.47 -1.34 -5.55
C GLY A 12 7.89 -1.36 -6.97
N TYR A 13 8.68 -0.94 -7.94
CA TYR A 13 8.32 -1.03 -9.36
C TYR A 13 8.04 -2.49 -9.78
N LYS A 14 8.98 -3.39 -9.50
CA LYS A 14 8.86 -4.80 -9.90
C LYS A 14 7.68 -5.50 -9.22
N ALA A 15 7.41 -5.19 -7.96
CA ALA A 15 6.26 -5.74 -7.24
C ALA A 15 4.93 -5.43 -7.96
N VAL A 16 4.76 -4.21 -8.45
CA VAL A 16 3.57 -3.84 -9.24
C VAL A 16 3.50 -4.60 -10.55
N ILE A 17 4.60 -4.67 -11.28
CA ILE A 17 4.64 -5.37 -12.58
C ILE A 17 4.30 -6.85 -12.42
N GLU A 18 4.87 -7.52 -11.43
CA GLU A 18 4.56 -8.93 -11.15
C GLU A 18 3.09 -9.12 -10.72
N ALA A 19 2.59 -8.29 -9.80
CA ALA A 19 1.20 -8.35 -9.37
C ALA A 19 0.23 -8.18 -10.54
N PHE A 20 0.51 -7.26 -11.45
CA PHE A 20 -0.32 -7.01 -12.62
C PHE A 20 -0.23 -8.13 -13.66
N ALA A 21 0.93 -8.80 -13.76
CA ALA A 21 1.08 -9.97 -14.61
C ALA A 21 0.23 -11.16 -14.15
N PHE A 22 0.03 -11.31 -12.85
CA PHE A 22 -0.82 -12.35 -12.26
C PHE A 22 -2.31 -11.97 -12.22
N PHE A 23 -2.64 -10.69 -12.33
CA PHE A 23 -4.01 -10.22 -12.27
C PHE A 23 -4.71 -10.39 -13.62
N GLU A 24 -5.66 -11.31 -13.69
CA GLU A 24 -6.32 -11.74 -14.94
C GLU A 24 -7.40 -10.78 -15.47
N LYS A 25 -7.49 -9.57 -14.93
CA LYS A 25 -8.44 -8.53 -15.33
C LYS A 25 -7.72 -7.29 -15.85
N ALA A 26 -8.47 -6.39 -16.48
CA ALA A 26 -7.94 -5.11 -16.92
C ALA A 26 -7.52 -4.23 -15.73
N ILE A 27 -6.42 -3.53 -15.85
CA ILE A 27 -5.92 -2.62 -14.81
C ILE A 27 -6.59 -1.24 -14.92
N PRO A 28 -6.55 -0.55 -16.08
CA PRO A 28 -7.23 0.74 -16.20
C PRO A 28 -8.74 0.57 -16.41
N MET A 29 -9.48 1.63 -16.13
CA MET A 29 -10.87 1.68 -16.53
C MET A 29 -10.98 1.61 -18.05
N MET A 30 -11.89 0.80 -18.55
CA MET A 30 -12.18 0.67 -19.97
C MET A 30 -13.64 0.93 -20.24
N MET A 31 -13.92 1.65 -21.33
CA MET A 31 -15.27 1.87 -21.84
C MET A 31 -15.49 1.04 -23.10
N THR A 32 -16.55 0.27 -23.11
CA THR A 32 -16.95 -0.54 -24.26
C THR A 32 -18.39 -0.23 -24.66
N ALA A 33 -18.79 -0.64 -25.85
CA ALA A 33 -20.19 -0.53 -26.28
C ALA A 33 -21.16 -1.31 -25.37
N ALA A 34 -20.66 -2.32 -24.65
CA ALA A 34 -21.45 -3.13 -23.72
C ALA A 34 -21.45 -2.61 -22.27
N GLY A 35 -20.70 -1.52 -22.00
CA GLY A 35 -20.60 -0.93 -20.67
C GLY A 35 -19.16 -0.60 -20.25
N THR A 36 -19.02 -0.20 -19.00
CA THR A 36 -17.74 0.21 -18.40
C THR A 36 -17.13 -0.91 -17.56
N VAL A 37 -15.85 -1.20 -17.79
CA VAL A 37 -15.04 -2.04 -16.92
C VAL A 37 -14.35 -1.13 -15.90
N PRO A 38 -14.59 -1.30 -14.59
CA PRO A 38 -13.95 -0.45 -13.58
C PRO A 38 -12.45 -0.71 -13.50
N ALA A 39 -11.69 0.31 -13.07
CA ALA A 39 -10.27 0.18 -12.82
C ALA A 39 -9.99 -0.78 -11.66
N ALA A 40 -8.88 -1.50 -11.74
CA ALA A 40 -8.39 -2.32 -10.64
C ALA A 40 -8.07 -1.46 -9.41
N LYS A 41 -8.37 -1.97 -8.21
CA LYS A 41 -8.10 -1.31 -6.94
C LYS A 41 -6.89 -1.95 -6.28
N VAL A 42 -5.89 -1.15 -5.99
CA VAL A 42 -4.62 -1.58 -5.40
C VAL A 42 -4.46 -0.95 -4.03
N LEU A 43 -4.10 -1.74 -3.04
CA LEU A 43 -3.70 -1.28 -1.72
C LEU A 43 -2.20 -1.48 -1.53
N VAL A 44 -1.48 -0.43 -1.22
CA VAL A 44 -0.07 -0.48 -0.84
C VAL A 44 0.05 -0.29 0.67
N VAL A 45 0.62 -1.28 1.33
CA VAL A 45 0.87 -1.26 2.78
C VAL A 45 2.34 -0.95 3.03
N GLY A 46 2.59 0.20 3.61
CA GLY A 46 3.92 0.77 3.78
C GLY A 46 4.25 1.76 2.66
N ALA A 47 4.43 3.03 3.01
CA ALA A 47 4.71 4.12 2.08
C ALA A 47 6.15 4.65 2.22
N GLY A 48 7.12 3.75 2.38
CA GLY A 48 8.55 4.05 2.24
C GLY A 48 8.94 4.16 0.76
N VAL A 49 10.22 4.13 0.46
CA VAL A 49 10.73 4.26 -0.93
C VAL A 49 10.09 3.24 -1.87
N ALA A 50 10.05 1.98 -1.47
CA ALA A 50 9.43 0.92 -2.28
C ALA A 50 7.92 1.13 -2.43
N GLY A 51 7.22 1.46 -1.35
CA GLY A 51 5.76 1.68 -1.36
C GLY A 51 5.36 2.89 -2.19
N LEU A 52 6.06 4.00 -2.08
CA LEU A 52 5.81 5.20 -2.89
C LEU A 52 6.03 4.93 -4.38
N GLN A 53 7.08 4.18 -4.72
CA GLN A 53 7.28 3.77 -6.11
C GLN A 53 6.18 2.82 -6.60
N ALA A 54 5.71 1.92 -5.75
CA ALA A 54 4.57 1.06 -6.08
C ALA A 54 3.31 1.88 -6.35
N VAL A 55 3.01 2.87 -5.51
CA VAL A 55 1.89 3.82 -5.72
C VAL A 55 2.03 4.53 -7.06
N ALA A 56 3.19 5.11 -7.34
CA ALA A 56 3.44 5.83 -8.59
C ALA A 56 3.28 4.94 -9.82
N THR A 57 3.84 3.74 -9.79
CA THR A 57 3.77 2.78 -10.90
C THR A 57 2.34 2.30 -11.14
N ALA A 58 1.63 1.88 -10.10
CA ALA A 58 0.26 1.41 -10.21
C ALA A 58 -0.68 2.52 -10.70
N LYS A 59 -0.49 3.75 -10.22
CA LYS A 59 -1.26 4.91 -10.67
C LYS A 59 -1.06 5.22 -12.15
N ARG A 60 0.18 5.17 -12.63
CA ARG A 60 0.49 5.36 -14.06
C ARG A 60 -0.12 4.29 -14.95
N MET A 61 -0.29 3.07 -14.44
CA MET A 61 -0.95 1.96 -15.15
C MET A 61 -2.49 2.09 -15.17
N GLY A 62 -3.05 3.11 -14.51
CA GLY A 62 -4.48 3.40 -14.50
C GLY A 62 -5.27 2.76 -13.35
N ALA A 63 -4.61 2.16 -12.38
CA ALA A 63 -5.26 1.62 -11.18
C ALA A 63 -5.76 2.73 -10.25
N VAL A 64 -6.78 2.42 -9.45
CA VAL A 64 -7.16 3.21 -8.28
C VAL A 64 -6.30 2.75 -7.11
N VAL A 65 -5.45 3.62 -6.58
CA VAL A 65 -4.45 3.26 -5.59
C VAL A 65 -4.77 3.84 -4.23
N PHE A 66 -4.79 2.96 -3.23
CA PHE A 66 -4.86 3.29 -1.83
C PHE A 66 -3.53 2.94 -1.18
N ALA A 67 -3.12 3.69 -0.18
CA ALA A 67 -1.93 3.39 0.60
C ALA A 67 -2.17 3.65 2.08
N THR A 68 -1.46 2.91 2.91
CA THR A 68 -1.46 3.11 4.36
C THR A 68 -0.05 3.01 4.92
N ASP A 69 0.25 3.83 5.90
CA ASP A 69 1.51 3.83 6.66
C ASP A 69 1.24 4.35 8.07
N VAL A 70 2.08 3.96 9.01
CA VAL A 70 2.02 4.45 10.40
C VAL A 70 2.60 5.85 10.56
N ARG A 71 3.31 6.35 9.56
CA ARG A 71 3.96 7.68 9.56
C ARG A 71 3.06 8.68 8.85
N MET A 72 2.70 9.76 9.55
CA MET A 72 1.83 10.82 9.01
C MET A 72 2.47 11.60 7.85
N ALA A 73 3.79 11.73 7.84
CA ALA A 73 4.52 12.37 6.75
C ALA A 73 4.32 11.67 5.39
N SER A 74 4.04 10.38 5.40
CA SER A 74 3.75 9.60 4.20
C SER A 74 2.45 9.99 3.50
N LYS A 75 1.51 10.61 4.20
CA LYS A 75 0.21 11.04 3.65
C LYS A 75 0.39 12.01 2.49
N GLU A 76 1.13 13.09 2.69
CA GLU A 76 1.37 14.08 1.63
C GLU A 76 2.10 13.48 0.43
N GLN A 77 3.06 12.59 0.69
CA GLN A 77 3.81 11.92 -0.36
C GLN A 77 2.92 11.02 -1.22
N VAL A 78 2.04 10.24 -0.59
CA VAL A 78 1.06 9.38 -1.30
C VAL A 78 0.08 10.23 -2.11
N GLU A 79 -0.47 11.27 -1.50
CA GLU A 79 -1.46 12.15 -2.16
C GLU A 79 -0.84 12.91 -3.33
N SER A 80 0.42 13.32 -3.24
CA SER A 80 1.16 13.97 -4.32
C SER A 80 1.36 13.06 -5.55
N LEU A 81 1.39 11.75 -5.35
CA LEU A 81 1.46 10.75 -6.42
C LEU A 81 0.08 10.35 -6.97
N GLY A 82 -0.99 10.93 -6.45
CA GLY A 82 -2.37 10.66 -6.86
C GLY A 82 -3.00 9.43 -6.18
N GLY A 83 -2.36 8.87 -5.16
CA GLY A 83 -2.92 7.83 -4.31
C GLY A 83 -3.85 8.40 -3.24
N LYS A 84 -4.70 7.54 -2.68
CA LYS A 84 -5.55 7.87 -1.53
C LYS A 84 -4.94 7.28 -0.27
N PHE A 85 -4.68 8.12 0.72
CA PHE A 85 -4.11 7.66 1.98
C PHE A 85 -5.20 7.24 2.96
N LEU A 86 -5.07 6.03 3.50
CA LEU A 86 -5.95 5.48 4.52
C LEU A 86 -5.35 5.73 5.89
N THR A 87 -6.07 6.44 6.74
CA THR A 87 -5.69 6.73 8.13
C THR A 87 -6.63 6.05 9.10
N VAL A 88 -6.08 5.64 10.24
CA VAL A 88 -6.86 5.25 11.41
C VAL A 88 -7.23 6.50 12.20
N GLU A 89 -8.49 6.66 12.58
CA GLU A 89 -8.91 7.76 13.45
C GLU A 89 -8.16 7.72 14.78
N GLY A 90 -7.59 8.88 15.19
CA GLY A 90 -6.75 8.97 16.37
C GLY A 90 -5.34 8.40 16.20
N SER A 91 -4.86 8.30 14.96
CA SER A 91 -3.53 7.79 14.66
C SER A 91 -2.41 8.59 15.34
N GLU A 92 -1.51 7.88 16.01
CA GLU A 92 -0.26 8.41 16.52
C GLU A 92 0.76 8.48 15.38
N ASN A 93 1.60 9.52 15.38
CA ASN A 93 2.74 9.56 14.48
C ASN A 93 3.84 8.64 15.01
N LEU A 94 4.07 7.54 14.32
CA LEU A 94 5.05 6.51 14.68
C LEU A 94 6.35 6.63 13.87
N GLU A 95 6.76 7.85 13.55
CA GLU A 95 8.01 8.13 12.87
C GLU A 95 9.17 8.26 13.86
N THR A 96 10.33 7.66 13.55
CA THR A 96 11.58 7.86 14.28
C THR A 96 12.37 9.02 13.67
N GLU A 97 13.38 9.54 14.39
CA GLU A 97 14.28 10.60 13.88
C GLU A 97 14.97 10.24 12.54
N GLY A 98 15.16 8.95 12.27
CA GLY A 98 15.71 8.46 11.00
C GLY A 98 14.67 8.26 9.89
N GLY A 99 13.41 8.65 10.08
CA GLY A 99 12.34 8.45 9.11
C GLY A 99 11.78 7.03 9.03
N TYR A 100 12.13 6.16 9.97
CA TYR A 100 11.60 4.81 10.07
C TYR A 100 10.39 4.72 11.01
N ALA A 101 9.53 3.74 10.79
CA ALA A 101 8.36 3.52 11.64
C ALA A 101 8.75 3.00 13.04
N LYS A 102 8.08 3.52 14.07
CA LYS A 102 8.13 2.99 15.45
C LYS A 102 7.19 1.79 15.60
N GLU A 103 7.39 1.06 16.68
CA GLU A 103 6.45 0.01 17.09
C GLU A 103 5.11 0.63 17.50
N ALA A 104 4.01 0.11 16.95
CA ALA A 104 2.66 0.61 17.22
C ALA A 104 2.11 0.08 18.56
N SER A 105 1.25 0.85 19.24
CA SER A 105 0.48 0.38 20.38
C SER A 105 -0.51 -0.72 19.97
N GLU A 106 -0.95 -1.56 20.93
CA GLU A 106 -1.91 -2.66 20.64
C GLU A 106 -3.27 -2.13 20.18
N ASP A 107 -3.76 -1.02 20.75
CA ASP A 107 -5.02 -0.39 20.31
C ASP A 107 -4.92 0.14 18.89
N PHE A 108 -3.79 0.73 18.51
CA PHE A 108 -3.53 1.18 17.17
C PHE A 108 -3.49 -0.01 16.19
N LYS A 109 -2.85 -1.11 16.56
CA LYS A 109 -2.79 -2.33 15.75
C LYS A 109 -4.18 -2.91 15.50
N LYS A 110 -5.06 -2.96 16.50
CA LYS A 110 -6.45 -3.43 16.36
C LYS A 110 -7.26 -2.55 15.41
N LYS A 111 -7.20 -1.23 15.57
CA LYS A 111 -7.89 -0.29 14.68
C LYS A 111 -7.38 -0.37 13.25
N GLN A 112 -6.08 -0.52 13.08
CA GLN A 112 -5.46 -0.71 11.77
C GLN A 112 -5.92 -2.03 11.13
N GLU A 113 -5.99 -3.11 11.88
CA GLU A 113 -6.46 -4.41 11.40
C GLU A 113 -7.93 -4.37 10.97
N GLU A 114 -8.79 -3.71 11.74
CA GLU A 114 -10.20 -3.51 11.38
C GLU A 114 -10.35 -2.70 10.09
N LEU A 115 -9.65 -1.57 9.99
CA LEU A 115 -9.65 -0.73 8.79
C LEU A 115 -9.16 -1.49 7.56
N LEU A 116 -8.08 -2.24 7.70
CA LEU A 116 -7.53 -3.06 6.62
C LEU A 116 -8.49 -4.18 6.22
N SER A 117 -9.09 -4.87 7.17
CA SER A 117 -10.06 -5.95 6.90
C SER A 117 -11.27 -5.46 6.11
N GLU A 118 -11.79 -4.28 6.44
CA GLU A 118 -12.88 -3.67 5.68
C GLU A 118 -12.45 -3.21 4.29
N THR A 119 -11.26 -2.63 4.19
CA THR A 119 -10.73 -2.15 2.92
C THR A 119 -10.41 -3.29 1.97
N LEU A 120 -9.83 -4.38 2.48
CA LEU A 120 -9.45 -5.56 1.69
C LEU A 120 -10.65 -6.19 0.96
N LYS A 121 -11.85 -6.08 1.50
CA LYS A 121 -13.07 -6.57 0.83
C LYS A 121 -13.35 -5.88 -0.52
N LYS A 122 -12.79 -4.70 -0.73
CA LYS A 122 -13.01 -3.86 -1.92
C LYS A 122 -11.76 -3.76 -2.82
N ILE A 123 -10.66 -4.39 -2.42
CA ILE A 123 -9.37 -4.31 -3.09
C ILE A 123 -9.13 -5.55 -3.94
N ASP A 124 -8.56 -5.36 -5.11
CA ASP A 124 -8.21 -6.45 -6.03
C ASP A 124 -6.78 -6.95 -5.81
N ILE A 125 -5.84 -6.04 -5.50
CA ILE A 125 -4.41 -6.33 -5.37
C ILE A 125 -3.85 -5.66 -4.13
N VAL A 126 -3.07 -6.40 -3.35
CA VAL A 126 -2.36 -5.87 -2.18
C VAL A 126 -0.86 -6.01 -2.38
N ILE A 127 -0.12 -4.93 -2.12
CA ILE A 127 1.34 -4.89 -2.17
C ILE A 127 1.86 -4.45 -0.79
N CYS A 128 2.53 -5.36 -0.10
CA CYS A 128 3.10 -5.09 1.22
C CYS A 128 4.59 -4.77 1.09
N THR A 129 4.97 -3.57 1.54
CA THR A 129 6.36 -3.10 1.56
C THR A 129 6.82 -2.70 2.96
N ALA A 130 6.04 -2.99 3.99
CA ALA A 130 6.37 -2.62 5.36
C ALA A 130 7.62 -3.37 5.85
N LEU A 131 8.63 -2.61 6.25
CA LEU A 131 9.91 -3.11 6.74
C LEU A 131 10.37 -2.26 7.93
N ILE A 132 10.86 -2.93 8.97
CA ILE A 132 11.55 -2.29 10.09
C ILE A 132 13.00 -2.77 10.06
N PRO A 133 13.99 -1.90 9.79
CA PRO A 133 15.39 -2.29 9.71
C PRO A 133 15.86 -3.00 10.98
N GLY A 134 16.53 -4.14 10.81
CA GLY A 134 17.08 -4.92 11.92
C GLY A 134 16.08 -5.72 12.76
N LYS A 135 14.80 -5.68 12.40
CA LYS A 135 13.74 -6.45 13.07
C LYS A 135 12.93 -7.28 12.06
N LYS A 136 12.21 -8.27 12.56
CA LYS A 136 11.25 -9.03 11.76
C LYS A 136 10.15 -8.09 11.24
N ALA A 137 9.82 -8.20 9.96
CA ALA A 137 8.74 -7.43 9.36
C ALA A 137 7.41 -7.70 10.10
N PRO A 138 6.56 -6.67 10.30
CA PRO A 138 5.27 -6.86 10.95
C PRO A 138 4.33 -7.68 10.06
N VAL A 139 3.54 -8.56 10.66
CA VAL A 139 2.43 -9.24 9.98
C VAL A 139 1.24 -8.30 10.02
N ILE A 140 0.96 -7.62 8.90
CA ILE A 140 -0.12 -6.63 8.80
C ILE A 140 -1.41 -7.27 8.30
N ILE A 141 -1.28 -8.24 7.40
CA ILE A 141 -2.41 -9.00 6.85
C ILE A 141 -2.33 -10.40 7.41
N SER A 142 -3.31 -10.77 8.23
CA SER A 142 -3.42 -12.10 8.80
C SER A 142 -4.11 -13.07 7.83
N GLU A 143 -3.91 -14.36 8.04
CA GLU A 143 -4.61 -15.40 7.28
C GLU A 143 -6.14 -15.26 7.39
N LEU A 144 -6.66 -14.87 8.57
CA LEU A 144 -8.09 -14.61 8.79
C LEU A 144 -8.61 -13.46 7.92
N SER A 145 -7.81 -12.44 7.68
CA SER A 145 -8.18 -11.32 6.80
C SER A 145 -8.34 -11.77 5.34
N LEU A 146 -7.61 -12.80 4.92
CA LEU A 146 -7.66 -13.34 3.56
C LEU A 146 -8.83 -14.30 3.32
N ILE A 147 -9.32 -14.96 4.37
CA ILE A 147 -10.45 -15.93 4.26
C ILE A 147 -11.76 -15.23 3.84
N HIS A 148 -11.91 -13.95 4.13
CA HIS A 148 -13.12 -13.17 3.85
C HIS A 148 -13.08 -12.38 2.55
N ILE A 149 -12.06 -12.58 1.75
CA ILE A 149 -11.89 -11.89 0.47
C ILE A 149 -12.56 -12.66 -0.67
#